data_d55660a54f32ba75a0e4735d32770720
#
_entry.id   d55660a54f32ba75a0e4735d32770720
#
_cell.length_a   1.000
_cell.length_b   1.000
_cell.length_c   1.000
_cell.angle_alpha   90.00
_cell.angle_beta   90.00
_cell.angle_gamma   90.00
#
_symmetry.space_group_name_H-M   'P 1'
#
loop_
_entity.id
_entity.type
_entity.pdbx_description
1 polymer ?
#
loop_
_entity_poly.entity_id
_entity_poly.type
_entity_poly.pdbx_seq_one_letter_code
_entity_poly.pdbx_strand_id
1 'polypeptide(L)'
;PLASDTTMLLNVTWIESFESSAQPYEGHHPVKVDSTRSEVVPVDLYAGDWVIPSDQPAKRYLAEVLSPRGHDSFLVWNFFDAALQRKEYYSSYVFEDTAEGLLQNDDGLRARYEAAKDRHPEWQANPSLALRWLYEQSPNNEGTANRHPVYAMP
;
A
#
# COMPACT_ATOMS: atom_id res chain seq x y z
N PRO A 1 17.08 -17.65 0.03
CA PRO A 1 16.46 -17.02 -1.13
C PRO A 1 15.78 -18.04 -2.02
N LEU A 2 14.77 -17.59 -2.78
CA LEU A 2 14.13 -18.36 -3.83
C LEU A 2 15.11 -18.62 -4.98
N ALA A 3 15.04 -19.82 -5.57
CA ALA A 3 15.91 -20.20 -6.68
C ALA A 3 15.37 -19.73 -8.05
N SER A 4 14.06 -19.49 -8.15
CA SER A 4 13.38 -19.08 -9.39
C SER A 4 12.14 -18.25 -9.08
N ASP A 5 11.68 -17.53 -10.08
CA ASP A 5 10.43 -16.78 -10.01
C ASP A 5 9.24 -17.72 -9.80
N THR A 6 8.27 -17.27 -9.04
CA THR A 6 7.03 -18.03 -8.78
C THR A 6 5.90 -17.07 -8.38
N THR A 7 4.66 -17.49 -8.58
CA THR A 7 3.48 -16.79 -8.08
C THR A 7 2.85 -17.61 -6.96
N MET A 8 2.55 -16.98 -5.83
CA MET A 8 1.93 -17.63 -4.68
C MET A 8 0.76 -16.81 -4.15
N LEU A 9 -0.26 -17.49 -3.60
CA LEU A 9 -1.29 -16.84 -2.80
C LEU A 9 -0.72 -16.52 -1.42
N LEU A 10 -0.61 -15.24 -1.10
CA LEU A 10 -0.03 -14.76 0.15
C LEU A 10 -0.96 -13.76 0.83
N ASN A 11 -0.91 -13.74 2.14
CA ASN A 11 -1.56 -12.72 2.94
C ASN A 11 -0.72 -11.45 2.89
N VAL A 12 -1.23 -10.44 2.19
CA VAL A 12 -0.59 -9.13 1.99
C VAL A 12 -1.28 -8.12 2.89
N THR A 13 -0.50 -7.28 3.55
CA THR A 13 -1.01 -6.24 4.45
C THR A 13 -0.72 -4.85 3.88
N TRP A 14 -1.74 -4.00 3.81
CA TRP A 14 -1.62 -2.58 3.51
C TRP A 14 -1.77 -1.76 4.78
N ILE A 15 -0.93 -0.73 4.90
CA ILE A 15 -1.00 0.27 5.95
C ILE A 15 -2.01 1.34 5.51
N GLU A 16 -3.15 1.40 6.15
CA GLU A 16 -4.22 2.34 5.77
C GLU A 16 -4.05 3.70 6.42
N SER A 17 -3.62 3.71 7.68
CA SER A 17 -3.29 4.94 8.39
C SER A 17 -2.12 4.74 9.34
N PHE A 18 -1.30 5.76 9.44
CA PHE A 18 -0.14 5.81 10.33
C PHE A 18 0.23 7.25 10.67
N GLU A 19 0.93 7.41 11.77
CA GLU A 19 1.54 8.66 12.19
C GLU A 19 3.05 8.48 12.36
N SER A 20 3.82 9.43 11.87
CA SER A 20 5.26 9.49 12.15
C SER A 20 5.54 10.46 13.28
N SER A 21 6.42 10.11 14.19
CA SER A 21 6.84 11.02 15.25
C SER A 21 7.44 12.30 14.68
N ALA A 22 6.97 13.45 15.12
CA ALA A 22 7.54 14.75 14.72
C ALA A 22 8.94 14.97 15.30
N GLN A 23 9.25 14.33 16.43
CA GLN A 23 10.56 14.41 17.07
C GLN A 23 11.32 13.10 16.83
N PRO A 24 12.60 13.18 16.43
CA PRO A 24 13.41 11.99 16.25
C PRO A 24 13.75 11.36 17.63
N TYR A 25 13.79 10.04 17.63
CA TYR A 25 14.34 9.23 18.71
C TYR A 25 15.43 8.32 18.15
N GLU A 26 16.63 8.39 18.71
CA GLU A 26 17.82 7.65 18.23
C GLU A 26 18.09 7.77 16.73
N GLY A 27 17.78 8.93 16.13
CA GLY A 27 17.95 9.20 14.72
C GLY A 27 16.82 8.71 13.81
N HIS A 28 15.77 8.11 14.36
CA HIS A 28 14.57 7.65 13.66
C HIS A 28 13.35 8.52 13.98
N HIS A 29 12.38 8.57 13.10
CA HIS A 29 11.05 9.13 13.35
C HIS A 29 10.04 7.98 13.45
N PRO A 30 9.92 7.32 14.63
CA PRO A 30 9.15 6.11 14.77
C PRO A 30 7.73 6.26 14.22
N VAL A 31 7.29 5.24 13.50
CA VAL A 31 5.97 5.17 12.89
C VAL A 31 5.02 4.43 13.81
N LYS A 32 3.86 5.01 14.07
CA LYS A 32 2.75 4.34 14.73
C LYS A 32 1.70 3.96 13.68
N VAL A 33 1.47 2.69 13.50
CA VAL A 33 0.43 2.19 12.61
C VAL A 33 -0.91 2.15 13.35
N ASP A 34 -1.91 2.89 12.84
CA ASP A 34 -3.24 2.95 13.45
C ASP A 34 -4.18 1.89 12.86
N SER A 35 -4.21 1.75 11.52
CA SER A 35 -5.02 0.75 10.86
C SER A 35 -4.30 0.03 9.72
N THR A 36 -4.69 -1.23 9.53
CA THR A 36 -4.17 -2.09 8.46
C THR A 36 -5.32 -2.87 7.83
N ARG A 37 -5.20 -3.17 6.54
CA ARG A 37 -6.05 -4.11 5.81
C ARG A 37 -5.19 -5.27 5.32
N SER A 38 -5.68 -6.49 5.47
CA SER A 38 -5.00 -7.68 4.96
C SER A 38 -5.89 -8.46 4.02
N GLU A 39 -5.31 -9.01 2.96
CA GLU A 39 -6.02 -9.77 1.94
C GLU A 39 -5.11 -10.86 1.36
N VAL A 40 -5.69 -12.03 1.05
CA VAL A 40 -4.98 -13.10 0.36
C VAL A 40 -5.07 -12.88 -1.14
N VAL A 41 -3.94 -12.56 -1.75
CA VAL A 41 -3.85 -12.25 -3.19
C VAL A 41 -2.69 -13.00 -3.86
N PRO A 42 -2.74 -13.19 -5.18
CA PRO A 42 -1.57 -13.67 -5.91
C PRO A 42 -0.45 -12.64 -5.85
N VAL A 43 0.75 -13.09 -5.50
CA VAL A 43 1.96 -12.27 -5.46
C VAL A 43 3.03 -12.94 -6.29
N ASP A 44 3.62 -12.17 -7.20
CA ASP A 44 4.79 -12.59 -7.94
C ASP A 44 6.03 -12.40 -7.04
N LEU A 45 6.74 -13.49 -6.85
CA LEU A 45 8.00 -13.56 -6.12
C LEU A 45 9.12 -13.84 -7.12
N TYR A 46 10.25 -13.26 -6.90
CA TYR A 46 11.39 -13.32 -7.82
C TYR A 46 12.54 -14.14 -7.24
N ALA A 47 13.37 -14.67 -8.12
CA ALA A 47 14.62 -15.29 -7.71
C ALA A 47 15.44 -14.32 -6.86
N GLY A 48 15.84 -14.78 -5.67
CA GLY A 48 16.53 -13.93 -4.69
C GLY A 48 15.65 -13.43 -3.55
N ASP A 49 14.33 -13.45 -3.68
CA ASP A 49 13.42 -13.13 -2.57
C ASP A 49 13.61 -14.09 -1.41
N TRP A 50 13.46 -13.60 -0.20
CA TRP A 50 13.70 -14.39 1.01
C TRP A 50 12.44 -15.05 1.53
N VAL A 51 12.52 -16.36 1.73
CA VAL A 51 11.51 -17.14 2.47
C VAL A 51 12.08 -17.44 3.84
N ILE A 52 11.36 -17.03 4.88
CA ILE A 52 11.76 -17.19 6.28
C ILE A 52 10.80 -18.19 6.94
N PRO A 53 11.25 -19.42 7.26
CA PRO A 53 10.44 -20.37 8.00
C PRO A 53 10.08 -19.82 9.38
N SER A 54 8.80 -19.85 9.76
CA SER A 54 8.35 -19.42 11.07
C SER A 54 8.58 -20.49 12.17
N ASP A 55 8.77 -21.76 11.78
CA ASP A 55 9.06 -22.86 12.71
C ASP A 55 10.57 -22.91 13.03
N GLN A 56 11.01 -21.96 13.83
CA GLN A 56 12.40 -21.84 14.27
C GLN A 56 12.50 -21.18 15.66
N PRO A 57 13.64 -21.34 16.39
CA PRO A 57 13.79 -20.73 17.72
C PRO A 57 13.56 -19.22 17.77
N ALA A 58 13.88 -18.50 16.69
CA ALA A 58 13.72 -17.04 16.56
C ALA A 58 12.29 -16.59 16.23
N LYS A 59 11.31 -17.51 16.19
CA LYS A 59 9.94 -17.18 15.69
C LYS A 59 9.28 -15.97 16.37
N ARG A 60 9.48 -15.81 17.69
CA ARG A 60 8.92 -14.64 18.43
C ARG A 60 9.56 -13.33 17.99
N TYR A 61 10.86 -13.34 17.83
CA TYR A 61 11.61 -12.18 17.33
C TYR A 61 11.16 -11.83 15.91
N LEU A 62 11.08 -12.82 15.02
CA LEU A 62 10.60 -12.61 13.65
C LEU A 62 9.18 -12.05 13.60
N ALA A 63 8.27 -12.59 14.43
CA ALA A 63 6.90 -12.08 14.51
C ALA A 63 6.86 -10.61 14.95
N GLU A 64 7.73 -10.21 15.88
CA GLU A 64 7.81 -8.83 16.35
C GLU A 64 8.41 -7.90 15.30
N VAL A 65 9.60 -8.22 14.79
CA VAL A 65 10.33 -7.28 13.92
C VAL A 65 9.76 -7.19 12.50
N LEU A 66 9.08 -8.23 12.03
CA LEU A 66 8.49 -8.29 10.69
C LEU A 66 7.00 -7.91 10.66
N SER A 67 6.34 -7.81 11.80
CA SER A 67 4.93 -7.39 11.86
C SER A 67 4.81 -5.88 11.60
N PRO A 68 3.85 -5.42 10.79
CA PRO A 68 3.61 -3.99 10.63
C PRO A 68 3.13 -3.30 11.91
N ARG A 69 2.69 -4.05 12.91
CA ARG A 69 2.18 -3.55 14.19
C ARG A 69 3.02 -3.99 15.39
N GLY A 70 4.16 -4.60 15.17
CA GLY A 70 5.12 -4.93 16.22
C GLY A 70 5.68 -3.65 16.84
N HIS A 71 5.81 -3.60 18.16
CA HIS A 71 6.28 -2.42 18.89
C HIS A 71 7.70 -2.02 18.44
N ASP A 72 8.56 -3.00 18.22
CA ASP A 72 9.96 -2.82 17.78
C ASP A 72 10.16 -3.36 16.36
N SER A 73 9.15 -3.18 15.48
CA SER A 73 9.23 -3.68 14.11
C SER A 73 10.10 -2.81 13.21
N PHE A 74 10.59 -3.40 12.14
CA PHE A 74 11.34 -2.67 11.11
C PHE A 74 10.53 -1.54 10.47
N LEU A 75 9.20 -1.66 10.42
CA LEU A 75 8.34 -0.58 9.95
C LEU A 75 8.33 0.58 10.94
N VAL A 76 8.13 0.29 12.22
CA VAL A 76 8.13 1.31 13.30
C VAL A 76 9.46 2.07 13.34
N TRP A 77 10.57 1.37 13.14
CA TRP A 77 11.92 1.94 13.16
C TRP A 77 12.42 2.46 11.80
N ASN A 78 11.54 2.76 10.85
CA ASN A 78 11.83 3.38 9.56
C ASN A 78 12.68 2.56 8.57
N PHE A 79 12.89 1.27 8.79
CA PHE A 79 13.60 0.43 7.81
C PHE A 79 12.78 0.16 6.55
N PHE A 80 11.46 0.33 6.64
CA PHE A 80 10.52 0.10 5.52
C PHE A 80 9.82 1.39 5.05
N ASP A 81 10.36 2.55 5.32
CA ASP A 81 9.76 3.85 4.94
C ASP A 81 9.44 3.95 3.45
N ALA A 82 10.24 3.31 2.60
CA ALA A 82 9.97 3.26 1.17
C ALA A 82 8.61 2.61 0.83
N ALA A 83 8.08 1.74 1.69
CA ALA A 83 6.75 1.15 1.52
C ALA A 83 5.62 2.14 1.80
N LEU A 84 5.87 3.17 2.63
CA LEU A 84 4.91 4.20 3.02
C LEU A 84 4.90 5.39 2.05
N GLN A 85 5.75 5.36 1.03
CA GLN A 85 5.87 6.44 0.05
C GLN A 85 5.29 6.00 -1.29
N ARG A 86 4.54 6.90 -1.91
CA ARG A 86 4.19 6.74 -3.33
C ARG A 86 5.44 7.06 -4.15
N LYS A 87 5.90 6.11 -4.95
CA LYS A 87 7.11 6.26 -5.78
C LYS A 87 6.83 7.01 -7.06
N GLU A 88 5.60 6.96 -7.57
CA GLU A 88 5.20 7.63 -8.78
C GLU A 88 4.40 8.89 -8.48
N TYR A 89 4.80 9.97 -9.13
CA TYR A 89 4.07 11.22 -9.07
C TYR A 89 2.89 11.18 -10.04
N TYR A 90 1.69 11.29 -9.50
CA TYR A 90 0.49 11.51 -10.27
C TYR A 90 0.46 12.93 -10.85
N SER A 91 0.52 13.04 -12.17
CA SER A 91 0.30 14.33 -12.88
C SER A 91 -1.17 14.45 -13.27
N SER A 92 -1.91 15.35 -12.63
CA SER A 92 -3.32 15.60 -12.94
C SER A 92 -3.53 15.95 -14.40
N TYR A 93 -2.66 16.78 -14.95
CA TYR A 93 -2.73 17.22 -16.34
C TYR A 93 -2.61 16.07 -17.36
N VAL A 94 -1.69 15.13 -17.10
CA VAL A 94 -1.49 13.96 -17.99
C VAL A 94 -2.61 12.95 -17.85
N PHE A 95 -3.23 12.87 -16.68
CA PHE A 95 -4.25 11.86 -16.39
C PHE A 95 -5.67 12.29 -16.81
N GLU A 96 -5.93 13.58 -17.07
CA GLU A 96 -7.26 14.07 -17.45
C GLU A 96 -7.86 13.31 -18.64
N ASP A 97 -7.12 13.19 -19.74
CA ASP A 97 -7.57 12.47 -20.93
C ASP A 97 -7.82 10.97 -20.64
N THR A 98 -6.96 10.38 -19.80
CA THR A 98 -7.11 8.98 -19.37
C THR A 98 -8.36 8.79 -18.51
N ALA A 99 -8.63 9.73 -17.59
CA ALA A 99 -9.77 9.69 -16.69
C ALA A 99 -11.11 9.72 -17.46
N GLU A 100 -11.21 10.57 -18.50
CA GLU A 100 -12.38 10.61 -19.36
C GLU A 100 -12.59 9.26 -20.06
N GLY A 101 -11.54 8.70 -20.63
CA GLY A 101 -11.58 7.38 -21.28
C GLY A 101 -12.00 6.25 -20.33
N LEU A 102 -11.52 6.26 -19.09
CA LEU A 102 -11.90 5.29 -18.06
C LEU A 102 -13.40 5.37 -17.75
N LEU A 103 -13.93 6.57 -17.55
CA LEU A 103 -15.36 6.77 -17.27
C LEU A 103 -16.25 6.43 -18.48
N GLN A 104 -15.76 6.57 -19.70
CA GLN A 104 -16.51 6.19 -20.90
C GLN A 104 -16.58 4.68 -21.10
N ASN A 105 -15.51 3.96 -20.75
CA ASN A 105 -15.36 2.53 -21.06
C ASN A 105 -15.69 1.60 -19.90
N ASP A 106 -15.87 2.12 -18.67
CA ASP A 106 -16.22 1.33 -17.47
C ASP A 106 -17.47 1.91 -16.78
N ASP A 107 -18.64 1.30 -17.08
CA ASP A 107 -19.91 1.69 -16.46
C ASP A 107 -19.91 1.51 -14.94
N GLY A 108 -19.22 0.49 -14.43
CA GLY A 108 -19.10 0.23 -12.99
C GLY A 108 -18.26 1.30 -12.30
N LEU A 109 -17.16 1.71 -12.89
CA LEU A 109 -16.35 2.81 -12.39
C LEU A 109 -17.13 4.13 -12.43
N ARG A 110 -17.84 4.39 -13.52
CA ARG A 110 -18.69 5.59 -13.65
C ARG A 110 -19.74 5.65 -12.54
N ALA A 111 -20.45 4.55 -12.28
CA ALA A 111 -21.46 4.50 -11.21
C ALA A 111 -20.83 4.75 -9.83
N ARG A 112 -19.66 4.19 -9.54
CA ARG A 112 -18.92 4.44 -8.28
C ARG A 112 -18.46 5.89 -8.18
N TYR A 113 -18.04 6.49 -9.29
CA TYR A 113 -17.60 7.89 -9.33
C TYR A 113 -18.74 8.85 -9.05
N GLU A 114 -19.91 8.66 -9.66
CA GLU A 114 -21.09 9.49 -9.39
C GLU A 114 -21.55 9.36 -7.92
N ALA A 115 -21.60 8.14 -7.39
CA ALA A 115 -21.89 7.92 -5.98
C ALA A 115 -20.84 8.52 -5.03
N ALA A 116 -19.59 8.61 -5.46
CA ALA A 116 -18.54 9.27 -4.68
C ALA A 116 -18.69 10.79 -4.70
N LYS A 117 -19.07 11.40 -5.83
CA LYS A 117 -19.33 12.86 -5.93
C LYS A 117 -20.38 13.32 -4.92
N ASP A 118 -21.43 12.52 -4.71
CA ASP A 118 -22.48 12.85 -3.73
C ASP A 118 -21.95 12.84 -2.28
N ARG A 119 -20.94 12.05 -2.00
CA ARG A 119 -20.32 11.93 -0.66
C ARG A 119 -19.18 12.92 -0.43
N HIS A 120 -18.67 13.53 -1.50
CA HIS A 120 -17.50 14.40 -1.50
C HIS A 120 -17.82 15.76 -2.14
N PRO A 121 -18.68 16.59 -1.49
CA PRO A 121 -19.05 17.90 -2.03
C PRO A 121 -17.85 18.86 -2.22
N GLU A 122 -16.76 18.63 -1.50
CA GLU A 122 -15.49 19.36 -1.64
C GLU A 122 -14.85 19.22 -3.03
N TRP A 123 -15.22 18.20 -3.82
CA TRP A 123 -14.71 18.04 -5.19
C TRP A 123 -15.17 19.14 -6.14
N GLN A 124 -16.31 19.80 -5.84
CA GLN A 124 -16.79 20.95 -6.61
C GLN A 124 -15.82 22.15 -6.46
N ALA A 125 -15.29 22.35 -5.27
CA ALA A 125 -14.31 23.40 -5.00
C ALA A 125 -12.87 23.02 -5.43
N ASN A 126 -12.56 21.73 -5.45
CA ASN A 126 -11.25 21.23 -5.85
C ASN A 126 -11.38 19.98 -6.75
N PRO A 127 -11.53 20.15 -8.06
CA PRO A 127 -11.66 19.05 -9.02
C PRO A 127 -10.49 18.07 -9.03
N SER A 128 -9.28 18.51 -8.60
CA SER A 128 -8.11 17.64 -8.53
C SER A 128 -8.29 16.49 -7.55
N LEU A 129 -9.15 16.62 -6.55
CA LEU A 129 -9.47 15.54 -5.62
C LEU A 129 -10.27 14.42 -6.31
N ALA A 130 -11.24 14.79 -7.15
CA ALA A 130 -12.02 13.85 -7.96
C ALA A 130 -11.12 13.09 -8.95
N LEU A 131 -10.22 13.82 -9.60
CA LEU A 131 -9.28 13.23 -10.55
C LEU A 131 -8.28 12.29 -9.86
N ARG A 132 -7.83 12.65 -8.66
CA ARG A 132 -7.00 11.79 -7.82
C ARG A 132 -7.74 10.50 -7.42
N TRP A 133 -9.00 10.61 -7.03
CA TRP A 133 -9.81 9.44 -6.71
C TRP A 133 -9.94 8.49 -7.93
N LEU A 134 -10.16 9.03 -9.12
CA LEU A 134 -10.19 8.25 -10.37
C LEU A 134 -8.85 7.56 -10.65
N TYR A 135 -7.74 8.27 -10.46
CA TYR A 135 -6.41 7.70 -10.57
C TYR A 135 -6.23 6.49 -9.63
N GLU A 136 -6.66 6.63 -8.38
CA GLU A 136 -6.58 5.56 -7.37
C GLU A 136 -7.42 4.33 -7.72
N GLN A 137 -8.45 4.48 -8.56
CA GLN A 137 -9.27 3.38 -9.08
C GLN A 137 -8.76 2.83 -10.43
N SER A 138 -7.77 3.45 -11.02
CA SER A 138 -7.28 3.11 -12.35
C SER A 138 -6.21 2.00 -12.31
N PRO A 139 -6.01 1.28 -13.41
CA PRO A 139 -4.90 0.34 -13.54
C PRO A 139 -3.52 1.02 -13.52
N ASN A 140 -3.48 2.36 -13.66
CA ASN A 140 -2.25 3.15 -13.59
C ASN A 140 -1.81 3.46 -12.15
N ASN A 141 -2.66 3.16 -11.18
CA ASN A 141 -2.33 3.37 -9.77
C ASN A 141 -1.24 2.39 -9.33
N GLU A 142 -0.24 2.91 -8.62
CA GLU A 142 0.79 2.07 -8.01
C GLU A 142 0.18 1.22 -6.89
N GLY A 143 -0.13 -0.05 -7.19
CA GLY A 143 -0.72 -1.00 -6.23
C GLY A 143 0.20 -1.40 -5.07
N THR A 144 1.47 -0.95 -5.10
CA THR A 144 2.46 -1.25 -4.05
C THR A 144 2.56 -0.16 -2.98
N ALA A 145 1.95 1.00 -3.18
CA ALA A 145 1.94 2.07 -2.18
C ALA A 145 1.29 1.60 -0.88
N ASN A 146 1.92 1.91 0.24
CA ASN A 146 1.53 1.49 1.59
C ASN A 146 1.42 -0.04 1.79
N ARG A 147 1.96 -0.84 0.87
CA ARG A 147 2.00 -2.29 0.99
C ARG A 147 3.20 -2.68 1.86
N HIS A 148 2.92 -3.34 2.98
CA HIS A 148 3.97 -3.89 3.83
C HIS A 148 4.81 -4.91 3.05
N PRO A 149 6.16 -4.82 3.08
CA PRO A 149 7.01 -5.65 2.21
C PRO A 149 7.19 -7.09 2.69
N VAL A 150 6.57 -7.45 3.80
CA VAL A 150 6.59 -8.82 4.35
C VAL A 150 5.21 -9.45 4.20
N TYR A 151 5.17 -10.58 3.53
CA TYR A 151 3.95 -11.34 3.28
C TYR A 151 3.96 -12.64 4.11
N ALA A 152 2.78 -13.12 4.47
CA ALA A 152 2.63 -14.37 5.21
C ALA A 152 1.92 -15.43 4.36
N MET A 153 2.24 -16.70 4.58
CA MET A 153 1.42 -17.78 4.07
C MET A 153 0.04 -17.76 4.77
N PRO A 154 -1.05 -18.04 4.04
CA PRO A 154 -2.40 -18.10 4.61
C PRO A 154 -2.52 -19.19 5.67
#